data_0d3d1c9f64c7b26714fc4cce623f76ac
#
_entry.id   0d3d1c9f64c7b26714fc4cce623f76ac
#
_cell.length_a   1.000
_cell.length_b   1.000
_cell.length_c   1.000
_cell.angle_alpha   90.00
_cell.angle_beta   90.00
_cell.angle_gamma   90.00
#
_symmetry.space_group_name_H-M   'P 1'
#
loop_
_entity.id
_entity.type
_entity.pdbx_description
1 polymer ?
#
loop_
_entity_poly.entity_id
_entity_poly.type
_entity_poly.pdbx_seq_one_letter_code
_entity_poly.pdbx_strand_id
1 'polypeptide(L)'
;MNCFSHKFFTALCFDQDFELADACVLPDEDENQNGYSCHFYNPVTGKCYLGTEDSAKNRFLWHLCNYLISKKKEELGRAIHFLEDMCTPVHTQYEDASDAVIQLKKHVEFEKKLDESLEKGLISKDVLKFKSISEILECCPCNSAEIYYSLSKGNVSNKELEEVYALTVSALKSLKEILVGIVGKTFIVGGEKINVVFDKGVMLPSCLNSNFLLRYNGIDNVKVFKRKGKFYNYNVVGNIF
;
A
#
# COMPACT_ATOMS: atom_id res chain seq x y z
N MET A 1 -3.51 10.14 2.45
CA MET A 1 -2.96 11.31 3.22
C MET A 1 -2.79 12.50 2.28
N ASN A 2 -2.64 13.75 2.81
CA ASN A 2 -2.24 14.90 1.97
C ASN A 2 -0.74 14.87 1.64
N CYS A 3 -0.33 15.62 0.62
CA CYS A 3 1.07 15.74 0.20
C CYS A 3 2.04 16.09 1.34
N PHE A 4 1.62 16.95 2.29
CA PHE A 4 2.44 17.31 3.45
C PHE A 4 2.73 16.11 4.35
N SER A 5 1.68 15.37 4.75
CA SER A 5 1.84 14.18 5.60
C SER A 5 2.68 13.11 4.92
N HIS A 6 2.49 12.85 3.63
CA HIS A 6 3.31 11.89 2.85
C HIS A 6 4.80 12.27 2.89
N LYS A 7 5.12 13.53 2.57
CA LYS A 7 6.51 14.01 2.63
C LYS A 7 7.09 13.95 4.04
N PHE A 8 6.29 14.31 5.04
CA PHE A 8 6.71 14.30 6.44
C PHE A 8 7.12 12.88 6.89
N PHE A 9 6.24 11.90 6.73
CA PHE A 9 6.52 10.52 7.18
C PHE A 9 7.65 9.88 6.41
N THR A 10 7.70 10.07 5.10
CA THR A 10 8.80 9.56 4.26
C THR A 10 10.14 10.16 4.70
N ALA A 11 10.26 11.48 4.85
CA ALA A 11 11.48 12.12 5.31
C ALA A 11 11.89 11.66 6.71
N LEU A 12 10.93 11.56 7.63
CA LEU A 12 11.15 11.10 9.00
C LEU A 12 11.74 9.67 9.06
N CYS A 13 11.26 8.77 8.21
CA CYS A 13 11.61 7.35 8.26
C CYS A 13 12.80 6.96 7.37
N PHE A 14 13.11 7.76 6.34
CA PHE A 14 14.17 7.49 5.37
C PHE A 14 15.31 8.51 5.43
N ASP A 15 15.78 8.83 6.64
CA ASP A 15 17.01 9.63 6.89
C ASP A 15 16.99 11.01 6.21
N GLN A 16 15.83 11.66 6.15
CA GLN A 16 15.63 12.97 5.48
C GLN A 16 15.98 12.94 3.98
N ASP A 17 15.74 11.82 3.30
CA ASP A 17 15.84 11.72 1.84
C ASP A 17 14.69 12.50 1.19
N PHE A 18 14.92 13.79 0.92
CA PHE A 18 13.92 14.69 0.35
C PHE A 18 13.56 14.34 -1.10
N GLU A 19 14.49 13.74 -1.88
CA GLU A 19 14.18 13.24 -3.23
C GLU A 19 13.16 12.10 -3.16
N LEU A 20 13.32 11.20 -2.19
CA LEU A 20 12.36 10.12 -1.95
C LEU A 20 11.02 10.67 -1.45
N ALA A 21 11.04 11.70 -0.57
CA ALA A 21 9.83 12.35 -0.09
C ALA A 21 9.07 13.09 -1.22
N ASP A 22 9.78 13.71 -2.16
CA ASP A 22 9.15 14.30 -3.34
C ASP A 22 8.58 13.22 -4.27
N ALA A 23 9.26 12.10 -4.45
CA ALA A 23 8.75 10.98 -5.24
C ALA A 23 7.51 10.32 -4.60
N CYS A 24 7.36 10.42 -3.28
CA CYS A 24 6.22 9.84 -2.56
C CYS A 24 4.89 10.51 -2.93
N VAL A 25 4.86 11.78 -3.33
CA VAL A 25 3.60 12.47 -3.70
C VAL A 25 3.22 12.34 -5.17
N LEU A 26 4.06 11.75 -6.00
CA LEU A 26 3.76 11.58 -7.42
C LEU A 26 2.46 10.85 -7.73
N PRO A 27 2.02 9.83 -6.95
CA PRO A 27 0.72 9.20 -7.19
C PRO A 27 -0.46 10.16 -7.10
N ASP A 28 -0.43 11.18 -6.25
CA ASP A 28 -1.50 12.20 -6.15
C ASP A 28 -1.52 13.16 -7.35
N GLU A 29 -0.37 13.32 -8.01
CA GLU A 29 -0.21 14.20 -9.18
C GLU A 29 -0.54 13.50 -10.51
N ASP A 30 -0.63 12.17 -10.53
CA ASP A 30 -0.91 11.39 -11.73
C ASP A 30 -2.39 11.53 -12.15
N GLU A 31 -2.66 12.18 -13.27
CA GLU A 31 -4.01 12.50 -13.76
C GLU A 31 -4.87 11.29 -14.15
N ASN A 32 -4.29 10.08 -14.30
CA ASN A 32 -4.94 8.89 -14.89
C ASN A 32 -5.34 7.81 -13.89
N GLN A 33 -5.74 8.16 -12.66
CA GLN A 33 -5.89 7.20 -11.57
C GLN A 33 -7.34 6.79 -11.27
N ASN A 34 -8.21 6.59 -12.26
CA ASN A 34 -9.58 6.11 -12.03
C ASN A 34 -10.30 6.81 -10.85
N GLY A 35 -10.20 8.15 -10.76
CA GLY A 35 -10.78 8.91 -9.66
C GLY A 35 -10.17 8.57 -8.30
N TYR A 36 -8.87 8.31 -8.26
CA TYR A 36 -8.10 7.98 -7.05
C TYR A 36 -8.51 6.67 -6.35
N SER A 37 -9.29 5.82 -7.01
CA SER A 37 -9.75 4.57 -6.42
C SER A 37 -8.61 3.64 -6.00
N CYS A 38 -7.45 3.72 -6.67
CA CYS A 38 -6.27 2.94 -6.38
C CYS A 38 -5.57 3.32 -5.06
N HIS A 39 -5.89 4.46 -4.45
CA HIS A 39 -5.43 4.87 -3.12
C HIS A 39 -6.15 4.15 -1.98
N PHE A 40 -7.24 3.43 -2.28
CA PHE A 40 -8.06 2.76 -1.30
C PHE A 40 -7.79 1.26 -1.26
N TYR A 41 -7.88 0.69 -0.06
CA TYR A 41 -7.83 -0.75 0.14
C TYR A 41 -8.68 -1.18 1.32
N ASN A 42 -9.73 -1.93 1.06
CA ASN A 42 -10.56 -2.53 2.11
C ASN A 42 -9.97 -3.91 2.49
N PRO A 43 -9.47 -4.10 3.73
CA PRO A 43 -8.85 -5.36 4.15
C PRO A 43 -9.82 -6.54 4.20
N VAL A 44 -11.12 -6.31 4.32
CA VAL A 44 -12.14 -7.35 4.37
C VAL A 44 -12.43 -7.91 2.97
N THR A 45 -12.58 -7.03 1.98
CA THR A 45 -12.89 -7.42 0.60
C THR A 45 -11.66 -7.68 -0.25
N GLY A 46 -10.50 -7.15 0.15
CA GLY A 46 -9.25 -7.19 -0.60
C GLY A 46 -9.20 -6.25 -1.82
N LYS A 47 -10.13 -5.29 -1.94
CA LYS A 47 -10.36 -4.46 -3.13
C LYS A 47 -10.37 -2.98 -2.79
N CYS A 48 -10.32 -2.13 -3.83
CA CYS A 48 -10.64 -0.70 -3.68
C CYS A 48 -12.15 -0.50 -3.57
N TYR A 49 -12.59 0.75 -3.32
CA TYR A 49 -14.02 1.05 -3.19
C TYR A 49 -14.85 0.81 -4.46
N LEU A 50 -14.25 0.84 -5.65
CA LEU A 50 -14.92 0.47 -6.90
C LEU A 50 -15.07 -1.06 -7.09
N GLY A 51 -14.64 -1.87 -6.10
CA GLY A 51 -14.70 -3.32 -6.16
C GLY A 51 -13.68 -3.95 -7.13
N THR A 52 -12.65 -3.19 -7.54
CA THR A 52 -11.59 -3.67 -8.42
C THR A 52 -10.34 -4.08 -7.65
N GLU A 53 -9.45 -4.83 -8.31
CA GLU A 53 -8.15 -5.22 -7.78
C GLU A 53 -7.11 -4.07 -7.87
N ASP A 54 -7.42 -2.97 -8.57
CA ASP A 54 -6.58 -1.77 -8.61
C ASP A 54 -6.73 -0.99 -7.31
N SER A 55 -5.97 -1.40 -6.30
CA SER A 55 -6.04 -0.94 -4.93
C SER A 55 -4.67 -0.54 -4.40
N ALA A 56 -4.62 0.22 -3.31
CA ALA A 56 -3.37 0.66 -2.67
C ALA A 56 -2.42 -0.52 -2.40
N LYS A 57 -2.94 -1.68 -1.97
CA LYS A 57 -2.13 -2.88 -1.78
C LYS A 57 -1.46 -3.37 -3.05
N ASN A 58 -2.22 -3.46 -4.16
CA ASN A 58 -1.68 -3.94 -5.42
C ASN A 58 -0.73 -2.92 -6.06
N ARG A 59 -1.01 -1.63 -5.92
CA ARG A 59 -0.11 -0.55 -6.35
C ARG A 59 1.18 -0.53 -5.53
N PHE A 60 1.10 -0.67 -4.21
CA PHE A 60 2.27 -0.83 -3.35
C PHE A 60 3.19 -1.96 -3.83
N LEU A 61 2.65 -3.17 -4.00
CA LEU A 61 3.42 -4.33 -4.46
C LEU A 61 3.98 -4.15 -5.87
N TRP A 62 3.23 -3.50 -6.77
CA TRP A 62 3.67 -3.21 -8.12
C TRP A 62 4.91 -2.31 -8.14
N HIS A 63 4.81 -1.16 -7.46
CA HIS A 63 5.90 -0.19 -7.41
C HIS A 63 7.09 -0.70 -6.59
N LEU A 64 6.83 -1.42 -5.50
CA LEU A 64 7.90 -2.06 -4.72
C LEU A 64 8.68 -3.07 -5.57
N CYS A 65 8.00 -3.90 -6.36
CA CYS A 65 8.66 -4.83 -7.28
C CYS A 65 9.49 -4.08 -8.33
N ASN A 66 8.93 -3.02 -8.94
CA ASN A 66 9.65 -2.19 -9.89
C ASN A 66 10.91 -1.57 -9.27
N TYR A 67 10.81 -1.06 -8.03
CA TYR A 67 11.97 -0.55 -7.29
C TYR A 67 13.03 -1.63 -7.07
N LEU A 68 12.63 -2.82 -6.64
CA LEU A 68 13.56 -3.92 -6.38
C LEU A 68 14.34 -4.34 -7.63
N ILE A 69 13.73 -4.20 -8.81
CA ILE A 69 14.35 -4.52 -10.11
C ILE A 69 15.18 -3.34 -10.63
N SER A 70 14.63 -2.13 -10.66
CA SER A 70 15.22 -0.98 -11.33
C SER A 70 16.11 -0.13 -10.43
N LYS A 71 15.92 -0.20 -9.11
CA LYS A 71 16.53 0.66 -8.07
C LYS A 71 16.20 2.16 -8.22
N LYS A 72 15.17 2.51 -8.99
CA LYS A 72 14.73 3.91 -9.15
C LYS A 72 14.00 4.38 -7.89
N LYS A 73 14.47 5.47 -7.28
CA LYS A 73 13.85 6.06 -6.08
C LYS A 73 12.39 6.45 -6.30
N GLU A 74 12.03 6.89 -7.49
CA GLU A 74 10.67 7.21 -7.88
C GLU A 74 9.71 6.02 -7.61
N GLU A 75 10.09 4.81 -7.99
CA GLU A 75 9.28 3.62 -7.75
C GLU A 75 9.16 3.29 -6.26
N LEU A 76 10.21 3.54 -5.47
CA LEU A 76 10.13 3.38 -4.01
C LEU A 76 9.21 4.44 -3.39
N GLY A 77 9.32 5.69 -3.81
CA GLY A 77 8.44 6.77 -3.35
C GLY A 77 6.97 6.46 -3.63
N ARG A 78 6.66 6.03 -4.84
CA ARG A 78 5.30 5.57 -5.22
C ARG A 78 4.82 4.39 -4.37
N ALA A 79 5.69 3.42 -4.08
CA ALA A 79 5.34 2.33 -3.17
C ALA A 79 5.05 2.83 -1.75
N ILE A 80 5.89 3.70 -1.22
CA ILE A 80 5.71 4.30 0.11
C ILE A 80 4.37 5.02 0.21
N HIS A 81 4.01 5.82 -0.78
CA HIS A 81 2.72 6.50 -0.85
C HIS A 81 1.53 5.55 -0.59
N PHE A 82 1.43 4.48 -1.37
CA PHE A 82 0.33 3.52 -1.21
C PHE A 82 0.39 2.74 0.12
N LEU A 83 1.57 2.58 0.71
CA LEU A 83 1.68 2.02 2.06
C LEU A 83 1.15 2.99 3.11
N GLU A 84 1.48 4.27 3.01
CA GLU A 84 0.98 5.32 3.90
C GLU A 84 -0.54 5.48 3.77
N ASP A 85 -1.10 5.34 2.57
CA ASP A 85 -2.54 5.29 2.36
C ASP A 85 -3.18 4.10 3.09
N MET A 86 -2.57 2.91 3.05
CA MET A 86 -3.06 1.76 3.81
C MET A 86 -2.97 1.92 5.33
N CYS A 87 -2.15 2.84 5.82
CA CYS A 87 -2.10 3.23 7.23
C CYS A 87 -3.10 4.33 7.59
N THR A 88 -3.79 4.91 6.61
CA THR A 88 -4.72 6.04 6.80
C THR A 88 -6.16 5.55 6.85
N PRO A 89 -6.89 5.78 7.95
CA PRO A 89 -8.23 5.21 8.17
C PRO A 89 -9.22 5.49 7.05
N VAL A 90 -9.22 6.71 6.53
CA VAL A 90 -10.15 7.12 5.46
C VAL A 90 -9.87 6.48 4.10
N HIS A 91 -8.73 5.78 3.95
CA HIS A 91 -8.38 5.01 2.75
C HIS A 91 -8.59 3.49 2.90
N THR A 92 -8.90 3.00 4.12
CA THR A 92 -9.03 1.55 4.38
C THR A 92 -10.46 1.06 4.59
N GLN A 93 -11.40 1.94 4.90
CA GLN A 93 -12.81 1.58 5.04
C GLN A 93 -13.65 2.41 4.07
N TYR A 94 -14.39 1.73 3.22
CA TYR A 94 -15.38 2.34 2.33
C TYR A 94 -16.77 1.92 2.76
N GLU A 95 -17.60 2.90 3.13
CA GLU A 95 -19.03 2.71 3.38
C GLU A 95 -19.81 2.89 2.07
N ASP A 96 -21.06 2.46 2.05
CA ASP A 96 -21.92 2.47 0.86
C ASP A 96 -21.95 3.85 0.17
N ALA A 97 -21.98 3.85 -1.16
CA ALA A 97 -21.93 5.04 -2.00
C ALA A 97 -23.07 6.05 -1.72
N SER A 98 -24.13 5.65 -1.03
CA SER A 98 -25.18 6.55 -0.56
C SER A 98 -24.67 7.72 0.31
N ASP A 99 -23.51 7.52 0.99
CA ASP A 99 -22.92 8.50 1.90
C ASP A 99 -21.62 9.14 1.37
N ALA A 100 -21.37 9.09 0.06
CA ALA A 100 -20.14 9.57 -0.57
C ALA A 100 -19.74 11.00 -0.19
N VAL A 101 -20.73 11.91 -0.04
CA VAL A 101 -20.46 13.31 0.36
C VAL A 101 -20.01 13.40 1.81
N ILE A 102 -20.60 12.59 2.69
CA ILE A 102 -20.24 12.54 4.12
C ILE A 102 -18.84 11.95 4.25
N GLN A 103 -18.55 10.90 3.50
CA GLN A 103 -17.23 10.26 3.48
C GLN A 103 -16.15 11.21 2.98
N LEU A 104 -16.41 11.95 1.90
CA LEU A 104 -15.47 12.95 1.39
C LEU A 104 -15.19 14.06 2.42
N LYS A 105 -16.21 14.54 3.13
CA LYS A 105 -16.01 15.53 4.21
C LYS A 105 -15.16 14.97 5.34
N LYS A 106 -15.44 13.75 5.80
CA LYS A 106 -14.65 13.07 6.84
C LYS A 106 -13.20 12.87 6.39
N HIS A 107 -13.00 12.50 5.12
CA HIS A 107 -11.68 12.31 4.51
C HIS A 107 -10.88 13.62 4.58
N VAL A 108 -11.40 14.70 4.02
CA VAL A 108 -10.74 16.02 4.01
C VAL A 108 -10.50 16.53 5.43
N GLU A 109 -11.46 16.36 6.35
CA GLU A 109 -11.31 16.78 7.74
C GLU A 109 -10.22 16.00 8.46
N PHE A 110 -10.16 14.68 8.27
CA PHE A 110 -9.15 13.83 8.88
C PHE A 110 -7.74 14.23 8.43
N GLU A 111 -7.53 14.34 7.12
CA GLU A 111 -6.22 14.68 6.55
C GLU A 111 -5.76 16.06 7.00
N LYS A 112 -6.65 17.04 6.99
CA LYS A 112 -6.34 18.38 7.51
C LYS A 112 -5.93 18.36 8.99
N LYS A 113 -6.63 17.61 9.83
CA LYS A 113 -6.28 17.49 11.26
C LYS A 113 -4.96 16.76 11.48
N LEU A 114 -4.67 15.76 10.66
CA LEU A 114 -3.39 15.07 10.69
C LEU A 114 -2.25 16.05 10.36
N ASP A 115 -2.35 16.79 9.26
CA ASP A 115 -1.36 17.80 8.87
C ASP A 115 -1.13 18.83 9.98
N GLU A 116 -2.21 19.44 10.49
CA GLU A 116 -2.14 20.42 11.59
C GLU A 116 -1.49 19.86 12.86
N SER A 117 -1.69 18.58 13.13
CA SER A 117 -1.13 17.93 14.30
C SER A 117 0.35 17.61 14.13
N LEU A 118 0.76 17.18 12.93
CA LEU A 118 2.16 16.96 12.58
C LEU A 118 2.95 18.28 12.65
N GLU A 119 2.41 19.38 12.13
CA GLU A 119 3.00 20.72 12.24
C GLU A 119 3.18 21.18 13.70
N LYS A 120 2.26 20.79 14.58
CA LYS A 120 2.33 21.08 16.03
C LYS A 120 3.23 20.11 16.80
N GLY A 121 3.90 19.18 16.11
CA GLY A 121 4.83 18.23 16.70
C GLY A 121 4.17 16.97 17.29
N LEU A 122 3.06 16.51 16.66
CA LEU A 122 2.48 15.20 16.99
C LEU A 122 3.55 14.12 16.89
N ILE A 123 3.69 13.35 17.94
CA ILE A 123 4.55 12.16 18.00
C ILE A 123 3.83 11.05 18.77
N SER A 124 4.13 9.81 18.40
CA SER A 124 3.77 8.64 19.22
C SER A 124 5.02 7.84 19.53
N LYS A 125 5.06 7.24 20.73
CA LYS A 125 6.16 6.37 21.17
C LYS A 125 5.87 4.90 20.90
N ASP A 126 4.63 4.56 20.56
CA ASP A 126 4.16 3.17 20.41
C ASP A 126 4.46 2.62 19.01
N VAL A 127 5.75 2.66 18.63
CA VAL A 127 6.20 2.16 17.32
C VAL A 127 6.38 0.65 17.39
N LEU A 128 5.61 -0.07 16.56
CA LEU A 128 5.71 -1.52 16.38
C LEU A 128 6.84 -1.85 15.40
N LYS A 129 7.26 -3.12 15.38
CA LYS A 129 8.23 -3.63 14.42
C LYS A 129 7.63 -4.81 13.66
N PHE A 130 7.36 -4.62 12.38
CA PHE A 130 6.96 -5.68 11.47
C PHE A 130 8.19 -6.42 10.92
N LYS A 131 8.05 -7.74 10.76
CA LYS A 131 9.18 -8.60 10.36
C LYS A 131 9.15 -8.97 8.88
N SER A 132 8.04 -8.73 8.17
CA SER A 132 7.83 -9.10 6.78
C SER A 132 6.85 -8.16 6.08
N ILE A 133 6.91 -8.14 4.74
CA ILE A 133 5.91 -7.42 3.93
C ILE A 133 4.51 -8.01 4.15
N SER A 134 4.38 -9.33 4.30
CA SER A 134 3.09 -9.96 4.60
C SER A 134 2.48 -9.41 5.88
N GLU A 135 3.27 -9.27 6.94
CA GLU A 135 2.82 -8.75 8.24
C GLU A 135 2.40 -7.27 8.12
N ILE A 136 3.15 -6.44 7.39
CA ILE A 136 2.77 -5.06 7.09
C ILE A 136 1.42 -5.01 6.37
N LEU A 137 1.25 -5.81 5.29
CA LEU A 137 0.04 -5.83 4.47
C LEU A 137 -1.19 -6.41 5.18
N GLU A 138 -1.00 -7.20 6.21
CA GLU A 138 -2.06 -7.74 7.05
C GLU A 138 -2.42 -6.76 8.18
N CYS A 139 -1.43 -6.30 8.93
CA CYS A 139 -1.67 -5.52 10.14
C CYS A 139 -2.03 -4.07 9.84
N CYS A 140 -1.33 -3.38 8.91
CA CYS A 140 -1.55 -1.95 8.72
C CYS A 140 -2.97 -1.61 8.27
N PRO A 141 -3.52 -2.19 7.21
CA PRO A 141 -4.87 -1.84 6.79
C PRO A 141 -5.95 -2.32 7.77
N CYS A 142 -5.74 -3.43 8.50
CA CYS A 142 -6.69 -3.88 9.52
C CYS A 142 -6.75 -2.92 10.69
N ASN A 143 -5.61 -2.52 11.26
CA ASN A 143 -5.55 -1.56 12.36
C ASN A 143 -6.09 -0.19 11.91
N SER A 144 -5.79 0.23 10.69
CA SER A 144 -6.29 1.47 10.13
C SER A 144 -7.82 1.44 9.97
N ALA A 145 -8.40 0.32 9.54
CA ALA A 145 -9.85 0.15 9.47
C ALA A 145 -10.51 0.15 10.87
N GLU A 146 -9.87 -0.38 11.90
CA GLU A 146 -10.36 -0.30 13.28
C GLU A 146 -10.40 1.15 13.79
N ILE A 147 -9.37 1.95 13.49
CA ILE A 147 -9.35 3.38 13.78
C ILE A 147 -10.52 4.08 13.04
N TYR A 148 -10.78 3.72 11.77
CA TYR A 148 -11.91 4.28 11.03
C TYR A 148 -13.26 4.06 11.73
N TYR A 149 -13.49 2.88 12.28
CA TYR A 149 -14.73 2.60 13.03
C TYR A 149 -14.87 3.45 14.29
N SER A 150 -13.78 3.80 14.97
CA SER A 150 -13.84 4.76 16.08
C SER A 150 -14.13 6.18 15.60
N LEU A 151 -13.55 6.60 14.47
CA LEU A 151 -13.82 7.90 13.83
C LEU A 151 -15.29 8.04 13.38
N SER A 152 -15.93 6.96 12.95
CA SER A 152 -17.32 7.00 12.48
C SER A 152 -18.32 7.34 13.61
N LYS A 153 -17.90 7.20 14.87
CA LYS A 153 -18.72 7.45 16.07
C LYS A 153 -18.57 8.87 16.65
N GLY A 154 -17.63 9.66 16.15
CA GLY A 154 -17.37 11.00 16.69
C GLY A 154 -16.37 11.81 15.87
N ASN A 155 -15.90 12.92 16.46
CA ASN A 155 -14.87 13.75 15.87
C ASN A 155 -13.50 13.09 16.03
N VAL A 156 -12.57 13.35 15.09
CA VAL A 156 -11.17 12.94 15.16
C VAL A 156 -10.53 13.49 16.43
N SER A 157 -10.05 12.60 17.30
CA SER A 157 -9.33 12.97 18.52
C SER A 157 -7.80 12.82 18.33
N ASN A 158 -7.03 13.38 19.27
CA ASN A 158 -5.57 13.22 19.25
C ASN A 158 -5.16 11.76 19.37
N LYS A 159 -5.95 10.92 20.03
CA LYS A 159 -5.64 9.50 20.18
C LYS A 159 -5.61 8.79 18.83
N GLU A 160 -6.62 8.96 17.99
CA GLU A 160 -6.63 8.36 16.66
C GLU A 160 -5.49 8.90 15.78
N LEU A 161 -5.15 10.17 15.91
CA LEU A 161 -4.02 10.75 15.17
C LEU A 161 -2.66 10.16 15.64
N GLU A 162 -2.47 9.95 16.95
CA GLU A 162 -1.30 9.28 17.51
C GLU A 162 -1.20 7.81 17.06
N GLU A 163 -2.33 7.10 17.01
CA GLU A 163 -2.40 5.72 16.50
C GLU A 163 -2.02 5.65 15.01
N VAL A 164 -2.50 6.57 14.18
CA VAL A 164 -2.12 6.64 12.76
C VAL A 164 -0.64 6.99 12.60
N TYR A 165 -0.14 7.94 13.40
CA TYR A 165 1.28 8.26 13.42
C TYR A 165 2.13 7.01 13.75
N ALA A 166 1.79 6.32 14.84
CA ALA A 166 2.51 5.11 15.28
C ALA A 166 2.49 4.03 14.21
N LEU A 167 1.33 3.78 13.60
CA LEU A 167 1.15 2.76 12.57
C LEU A 167 1.98 3.07 11.33
N THR A 168 1.92 4.31 10.84
CA THR A 168 2.65 4.76 9.64
C THR A 168 4.16 4.69 9.86
N VAL A 169 4.67 5.22 10.98
CA VAL A 169 6.09 5.15 11.32
C VAL A 169 6.57 3.71 11.49
N SER A 170 5.75 2.85 12.11
CA SER A 170 6.04 1.42 12.24
C SER A 170 6.18 0.72 10.91
N ALA A 171 5.24 0.96 9.99
CA ALA A 171 5.23 0.39 8.65
C ALA A 171 6.46 0.83 7.84
N LEU A 172 6.75 2.13 7.81
CA LEU A 172 7.84 2.69 7.01
C LEU A 172 9.22 2.30 7.53
N LYS A 173 9.46 2.36 8.85
CA LYS A 173 10.72 1.92 9.44
C LYS A 173 10.94 0.42 9.22
N SER A 174 9.89 -0.38 9.36
CA SER A 174 9.97 -1.82 9.08
C SER A 174 10.22 -2.10 7.61
N LEU A 175 9.53 -1.40 6.69
CA LEU A 175 9.80 -1.50 5.25
C LEU A 175 11.27 -1.22 4.95
N LYS A 176 11.84 -0.13 5.47
CA LYS A 176 13.24 0.23 5.27
C LYS A 176 14.20 -0.89 5.67
N GLU A 177 13.96 -1.55 6.81
CA GLU A 177 14.78 -2.67 7.27
C GLU A 177 14.59 -3.93 6.39
N ILE A 178 13.36 -4.21 5.95
CA ILE A 178 13.00 -5.39 5.15
C ILE A 178 13.55 -5.29 3.72
N LEU A 179 13.70 -4.08 3.15
CA LEU A 179 14.14 -3.84 1.77
C LEU A 179 15.45 -4.57 1.42
N VAL A 180 16.33 -4.82 2.37
CA VAL A 180 17.61 -5.51 2.17
C VAL A 180 17.42 -7.00 1.85
N GLY A 181 16.34 -7.61 2.33
CA GLY A 181 16.12 -9.06 2.28
C GLY A 181 15.06 -9.53 1.28
N ILE A 182 14.46 -8.63 0.51
CA ILE A 182 13.37 -8.96 -0.44
C ILE A 182 13.81 -8.86 -1.89
N VAL A 183 13.13 -9.61 -2.77
CA VAL A 183 13.44 -9.69 -4.20
C VAL A 183 12.18 -9.43 -5.02
N GLY A 184 12.32 -8.60 -6.07
CA GLY A 184 11.28 -8.38 -7.08
C GLY A 184 11.51 -9.22 -8.32
N LYS A 185 10.45 -9.80 -8.90
CA LYS A 185 10.46 -10.47 -10.20
C LYS A 185 9.21 -10.12 -11.00
N THR A 186 9.38 -9.97 -12.32
CA THR A 186 8.24 -9.79 -13.24
C THR A 186 8.04 -11.04 -14.05
N PHE A 187 6.79 -11.53 -14.10
CA PHE A 187 6.38 -12.63 -14.96
C PHE A 187 5.49 -12.10 -16.08
N ILE A 188 5.63 -12.67 -17.28
CA ILE A 188 4.74 -12.39 -18.41
C ILE A 188 3.86 -13.61 -18.61
N VAL A 189 2.56 -13.42 -18.48
CA VAL A 189 1.57 -14.49 -18.58
C VAL A 189 0.44 -14.06 -19.52
N GLY A 190 0.31 -14.72 -20.64
CA GLY A 190 -0.70 -14.36 -21.63
C GLY A 190 -0.57 -12.94 -22.18
N GLY A 191 0.64 -12.36 -22.18
CA GLY A 191 0.91 -10.98 -22.59
C GLY A 191 0.76 -9.93 -21.46
N GLU A 192 0.30 -10.33 -20.28
CA GLU A 192 0.18 -9.45 -19.11
C GLU A 192 1.42 -9.55 -18.22
N LYS A 193 1.84 -8.40 -17.68
CA LYS A 193 2.92 -8.34 -16.67
C LYS A 193 2.33 -8.59 -15.28
N ILE A 194 2.96 -9.48 -14.52
CA ILE A 194 2.64 -9.73 -13.12
C ILE A 194 3.91 -9.47 -12.31
N ASN A 195 3.88 -8.42 -11.53
CA ASN A 195 4.95 -8.09 -10.60
C ASN A 195 4.79 -8.88 -9.31
N VAL A 196 5.88 -9.45 -8.81
CA VAL A 196 5.88 -10.29 -7.61
C VAL A 196 7.02 -9.89 -6.69
N VAL A 197 6.67 -9.64 -5.43
CA VAL A 197 7.65 -9.46 -4.35
C VAL A 197 7.80 -10.78 -3.62
N PHE A 198 9.05 -11.22 -3.41
CA PHE A 198 9.39 -12.38 -2.60
C PHE A 198 9.98 -11.92 -1.28
N ASP A 199 9.35 -12.30 -0.18
CA ASP A 199 9.79 -11.99 1.16
C ASP A 199 9.75 -13.25 2.02
N LYS A 200 10.92 -13.68 2.54
CA LYS A 200 11.06 -14.86 3.41
C LYS A 200 10.35 -16.12 2.88
N GLY A 201 10.43 -16.35 1.57
CA GLY A 201 9.80 -17.51 0.93
C GLY A 201 8.30 -17.35 0.67
N VAL A 202 7.71 -16.21 0.99
CA VAL A 202 6.32 -15.86 0.65
C VAL A 202 6.31 -15.10 -0.67
N MET A 203 5.41 -15.49 -1.57
CA MET A 203 5.19 -14.84 -2.84
C MET A 203 4.00 -13.87 -2.74
N LEU A 204 4.27 -12.60 -2.98
CA LEU A 204 3.29 -11.51 -2.91
C LEU A 204 3.08 -10.92 -4.31
N PRO A 205 2.09 -11.41 -5.07
CA PRO A 205 1.81 -10.90 -6.40
C PRO A 205 1.04 -9.58 -6.34
N SER A 206 1.41 -8.64 -7.21
CA SER A 206 0.59 -7.49 -7.54
C SER A 206 -0.34 -7.88 -8.69
N CYS A 207 -1.58 -8.17 -8.38
CA CYS A 207 -2.59 -8.54 -9.37
C CYS A 207 -3.46 -7.31 -9.69
N LEU A 208 -2.99 -6.43 -10.54
CA LEU A 208 -3.81 -5.34 -11.08
C LEU A 208 -4.91 -5.87 -12.01
N ASN A 209 -4.70 -7.07 -12.58
CA ASN A 209 -5.67 -7.82 -13.38
C ASN A 209 -5.98 -9.17 -12.74
N SER A 210 -7.19 -9.35 -12.28
CA SER A 210 -7.68 -10.48 -11.49
C SER A 210 -7.79 -11.84 -12.22
N ASN A 211 -7.24 -11.96 -13.44
CA ASN A 211 -7.44 -13.15 -14.27
C ASN A 211 -6.49 -14.31 -13.98
N PHE A 212 -5.44 -14.09 -13.16
CA PHE A 212 -4.43 -15.10 -12.89
C PHE A 212 -4.23 -15.34 -11.39
N LEU A 213 -4.08 -16.61 -11.03
CA LEU A 213 -3.64 -17.05 -9.71
C LEU A 213 -2.23 -17.62 -9.85
N LEU A 214 -1.32 -17.15 -9.02
CA LEU A 214 0.03 -17.69 -8.95
C LEU A 214 0.13 -18.68 -7.78
N ARG A 215 0.70 -19.86 -8.03
CA ARG A 215 1.09 -20.79 -6.98
C ARG A 215 2.60 -20.95 -6.97
N TYR A 216 3.17 -20.79 -5.82
CA TYR A 216 4.59 -20.89 -5.58
C TYR A 216 4.97 -22.28 -5.07
N ASN A 217 5.89 -22.94 -5.80
CA ASN A 217 6.49 -24.20 -5.38
C ASN A 217 8.04 -24.10 -5.31
N GLY A 218 8.57 -22.89 -5.00
CA GLY A 218 10.01 -22.57 -5.04
C GLY A 218 10.31 -21.43 -6.02
N ILE A 219 11.44 -20.72 -5.83
CA ILE A 219 11.80 -19.49 -6.57
C ILE A 219 11.81 -19.70 -8.10
N ASP A 220 12.06 -20.94 -8.55
CA ASP A 220 12.13 -21.28 -9.97
C ASP A 220 10.88 -22.02 -10.48
N ASN A 221 9.84 -22.19 -9.66
CA ASN A 221 8.69 -23.03 -9.99
C ASN A 221 7.36 -22.33 -9.65
N VAL A 222 7.04 -21.27 -10.41
CA VAL A 222 5.76 -20.56 -10.28
C VAL A 222 4.74 -21.16 -11.26
N LYS A 223 3.66 -21.73 -10.74
CA LYS A 223 2.53 -22.18 -11.58
C LYS A 223 1.48 -21.09 -11.67
N VAL A 224 1.03 -20.80 -12.87
CA VAL A 224 0.04 -19.78 -13.16
C VAL A 224 -1.28 -20.43 -13.54
N PHE A 225 -2.38 -19.97 -12.94
CA PHE A 225 -3.73 -20.48 -13.18
C PHE A 225 -4.64 -19.33 -13.60
N LYS A 226 -5.48 -19.54 -14.62
CA LYS A 226 -6.52 -18.57 -15.01
C LYS A 226 -7.73 -18.70 -14.08
N ARG A 227 -8.23 -17.60 -13.53
CA ARG A 227 -9.29 -17.58 -12.48
C ARG A 227 -10.67 -18.05 -12.96
N LYS A 228 -10.93 -18.13 -14.27
CA LYS A 228 -12.20 -18.61 -14.85
C LYS A 228 -12.01 -19.86 -15.72
N GLY A 229 -12.29 -21.01 -15.13
CA GLY A 229 -13.01 -22.15 -15.77
C GLY A 229 -12.28 -22.99 -16.79
N LYS A 230 -10.97 -22.88 -17.02
CA LYS A 230 -10.16 -23.95 -17.66
C LYS A 230 -8.72 -23.83 -17.19
N PHE A 231 -8.22 -24.92 -16.64
CA PHE A 231 -6.81 -25.01 -16.23
C PHE A 231 -5.92 -25.02 -17.48
N TYR A 232 -5.08 -24.02 -17.63
CA TYR A 232 -3.96 -24.05 -18.53
C TYR A 232 -2.69 -24.11 -17.70
N ASN A 233 -1.95 -25.23 -17.80
CA ASN A 233 -0.58 -25.28 -17.30
C ASN A 233 0.26 -24.41 -18.24
N TYR A 234 0.61 -23.20 -17.83
CA TYR A 234 1.66 -22.45 -18.49
C TYR A 234 2.98 -22.77 -17.80
N ASN A 235 3.89 -23.39 -18.53
CA ASN A 235 5.28 -23.37 -18.14
C ASN A 235 5.76 -21.91 -18.25
N VAL A 236 5.94 -21.27 -17.12
CA VAL A 236 6.50 -19.92 -17.08
C VAL A 236 7.99 -20.07 -17.38
N VAL A 237 8.37 -19.81 -18.62
CA VAL A 237 9.77 -19.60 -18.96
C VAL A 237 10.10 -18.20 -18.42
N GLY A 238 10.58 -18.15 -17.19
CA GLY A 238 11.08 -16.91 -16.60
C GLY A 238 12.38 -16.53 -17.28
N ASN A 239 12.35 -15.51 -18.13
CA ASN A 239 13.58 -14.80 -18.44
C ASN A 239 13.98 -14.04 -17.16
N ILE A 240 15.02 -14.54 -16.53
CA ILE A 240 15.76 -13.85 -15.47
C ILE A 240 16.60 -12.79 -16.18
N PHE A 241 16.21 -11.53 -16.02
CA PHE A 241 17.10 -10.40 -16.23
C PHE A 241 17.48 -9.82 -14.88
#